data_85def41102d1975ddda3b18cb62d887b
#
_entry.id   85def41102d1975ddda3b18cb62d887b
#
_cell.length_a   1.000
_cell.length_b   1.000
_cell.length_c   1.000
_cell.angle_alpha   90.00
_cell.angle_beta   90.00
_cell.angle_gamma   90.00
#
_symmetry.space_group_name_H-M   'P 1'
#
loop_
_entity.id
_entity.type
_entity.pdbx_description
1 polymer ?
#
loop_
_entity_poly.entity_id
_entity_poly.type
_entity_poly.pdbx_seq_one_letter_code
_entity_poly.pdbx_strand_id
1 'polypeptide(L)'
;PDDKIVKVRQIKQEEVGSVDGLSALSPPKGTIRQMKNVIFVVNDEGKLIENWNQWDYLFEGTGGPHMIAISPYDPERRVWVVNSGRHQIHAFSNDGKKLLMTLGIENETANDETHLGTPQDIAFLRDGSIVVADGLTNSRVIKFDKDGNYLTAWGNKGSAEGQFDAVHSIATDNQDRIYVADRNNDRIQVFDPDGQHLATWPGLNFPNYILITENQDVWVSDNQPVRIIKYNTDGNRLFFWDAHGNRPGEFGELHEFGVDINGNWYGADNVLGRSQKFVPRPGANTAELLQLPVPMAPR
;
A
#
# COMPACT_ATOMS: atom_id res chain seq x y z
N PRO A 1 4.87 8.80 -23.69
CA PRO A 1 5.21 8.18 -22.44
C PRO A 1 3.93 8.04 -21.66
N ASP A 2 3.54 6.79 -21.50
CA ASP A 2 2.19 6.43 -21.04
C ASP A 2 2.22 6.36 -19.53
N ASP A 3 1.84 7.45 -18.85
CA ASP A 3 1.58 7.44 -17.41
C ASP A 3 0.29 6.66 -17.15
N LYS A 4 0.43 5.33 -17.16
CA LYS A 4 -0.66 4.43 -16.82
C LYS A 4 -0.84 4.41 -15.32
N ILE A 5 -2.03 4.80 -14.87
CA ILE A 5 -2.43 4.61 -13.48
C ILE A 5 -2.99 3.19 -13.35
N VAL A 6 -2.25 2.33 -12.65
CA VAL A 6 -2.70 0.98 -12.35
C VAL A 6 -3.45 0.99 -11.01
N LYS A 7 -4.67 0.46 -11.00
CA LYS A 7 -5.51 0.36 -9.79
C LYS A 7 -5.88 -1.10 -9.54
N VAL A 8 -5.86 -1.48 -8.28
CA VAL A 8 -6.42 -2.75 -7.81
C VAL A 8 -7.83 -2.48 -7.30
N ARG A 9 -8.80 -3.24 -7.80
CA ARG A 9 -10.20 -3.10 -7.45
C ARG A 9 -10.58 -4.12 -6.39
N GLN A 10 -11.17 -3.64 -5.32
CA GLN A 10 -11.99 -4.48 -4.46
C GLN A 10 -13.41 -4.62 -5.05
N ILE A 11 -14.13 -5.66 -4.69
CA ILE A 11 -15.42 -6.12 -5.25
C ILE A 11 -16.41 -4.99 -5.44
N LYS A 12 -17.13 -4.97 -6.57
CA LYS A 12 -18.38 -4.20 -6.70
C LYS A 12 -19.47 -4.83 -5.84
N GLN A 13 -20.21 -3.99 -5.11
CA GLN A 13 -21.35 -4.40 -4.31
C GLN A 13 -22.42 -5.16 -5.13
N GLU A 14 -22.55 -4.85 -6.41
CA GLU A 14 -23.45 -5.50 -7.37
C GLU A 14 -23.12 -6.98 -7.64
N GLU A 15 -21.89 -7.39 -7.39
CA GLU A 15 -21.40 -8.76 -7.63
C GLU A 15 -21.63 -9.70 -6.44
N VAL A 16 -21.99 -9.15 -5.29
CA VAL A 16 -22.20 -9.87 -4.02
C VAL A 16 -23.69 -10.01 -3.66
N GLY A 17 -24.60 -9.42 -4.46
CA GLY A 17 -26.01 -9.28 -4.13
C GLY A 17 -26.27 -8.10 -3.18
N SER A 18 -27.54 -7.72 -3.00
CA SER A 18 -27.90 -6.64 -2.11
C SER A 18 -27.65 -7.02 -0.67
N VAL A 19 -26.61 -6.45 -0.08
CA VAL A 19 -26.25 -6.64 1.33
C VAL A 19 -26.35 -5.28 2.01
N ASP A 20 -27.09 -5.22 3.08
CA ASP A 20 -27.23 -3.98 3.85
C ASP A 20 -25.91 -3.66 4.57
N GLY A 21 -25.30 -2.54 4.21
CA GLY A 21 -24.17 -1.94 4.92
C GLY A 21 -22.88 -2.77 4.95
N LEU A 22 -22.18 -2.73 6.07
CA LEU A 22 -20.86 -3.35 6.31
C LEU A 22 -20.82 -4.87 6.09
N SER A 23 -21.95 -5.55 6.01
CA SER A 23 -22.04 -6.98 5.70
C SER A 23 -21.53 -7.34 4.30
N ALA A 24 -21.41 -6.35 3.38
CA ALA A 24 -20.82 -6.55 2.06
C ALA A 24 -19.35 -6.97 2.11
N LEU A 25 -18.63 -6.59 3.16
CA LEU A 25 -17.22 -6.96 3.36
C LEU A 25 -17.04 -8.39 3.87
N SER A 26 -18.10 -9.00 4.43
CA SER A 26 -18.06 -10.36 4.96
C SER A 26 -19.15 -11.20 4.29
N PRO A 27 -18.84 -11.89 3.18
CA PRO A 27 -19.83 -12.75 2.53
C PRO A 27 -20.32 -13.83 3.49
N PRO A 28 -21.55 -14.33 3.32
CA PRO A 28 -22.08 -15.41 4.13
C PRO A 28 -21.11 -16.59 4.21
N LYS A 29 -21.05 -17.24 5.35
CA LYS A 29 -20.19 -18.42 5.58
C LYS A 29 -20.43 -19.47 4.50
N GLY A 30 -19.35 -19.90 3.81
CA GLY A 30 -19.43 -20.86 2.72
C GLY A 30 -19.60 -20.25 1.32
N THR A 31 -19.61 -18.93 1.21
CA THR A 31 -19.62 -18.24 -0.10
C THR A 31 -18.18 -18.03 -0.58
N ILE A 32 -17.88 -18.42 -1.80
CA ILE A 32 -16.60 -18.11 -2.46
C ILE A 32 -16.79 -16.81 -3.21
N ARG A 33 -15.94 -15.82 -2.93
CA ARG A 33 -15.90 -14.58 -3.70
C ARG A 33 -15.27 -14.84 -5.04
N GLN A 34 -15.98 -14.53 -6.13
CA GLN A 34 -15.37 -14.42 -7.45
C GLN A 34 -14.87 -12.99 -7.63
N MET A 35 -13.57 -12.82 -7.67
CA MET A 35 -12.95 -11.56 -8.03
C MET A 35 -12.94 -11.41 -9.54
N LYS A 36 -13.39 -10.25 -10.04
CA LYS A 36 -13.41 -9.93 -11.47
C LYS A 36 -12.84 -8.55 -11.70
N ASN A 37 -12.01 -8.45 -12.75
CA ASN A 37 -11.38 -7.19 -13.13
C ASN A 37 -10.59 -6.59 -11.96
N VAL A 38 -9.80 -7.41 -11.30
CA VAL A 38 -9.06 -7.05 -10.08
C VAL A 38 -8.03 -5.98 -10.37
N ILE A 39 -7.29 -6.15 -11.48
CA ILE A 39 -6.28 -5.19 -11.93
C ILE A 39 -6.79 -4.53 -13.20
N PHE A 40 -6.86 -3.21 -13.19
CA PHE A 40 -7.25 -2.44 -14.36
C PHE A 40 -6.46 -1.14 -14.45
N VAL A 41 -6.31 -0.64 -15.67
CA VAL A 41 -5.62 0.61 -15.97
C VAL A 41 -6.64 1.64 -16.43
N VAL A 42 -6.57 2.83 -15.86
CA VAL A 42 -7.37 3.97 -16.29
C VAL A 42 -6.46 5.10 -16.76
N ASN A 43 -6.96 5.94 -17.67
CA ASN A 43 -6.28 7.18 -18.01
C ASN A 43 -6.53 8.28 -16.96
N ASP A 44 -5.97 9.45 -17.16
CA ASP A 44 -6.09 10.63 -16.29
C ASP A 44 -7.53 11.16 -16.16
N GLU A 45 -8.41 10.83 -17.12
CA GLU A 45 -9.85 11.13 -17.08
C GLU A 45 -10.65 10.07 -16.29
N GLY A 46 -9.99 9.00 -15.81
CA GLY A 46 -10.61 7.86 -15.12
C GLY A 46 -11.28 6.85 -16.04
N LYS A 47 -11.07 6.94 -17.36
CA LYS A 47 -11.60 6.00 -18.34
C LYS A 47 -10.77 4.72 -18.34
N LEU A 48 -11.44 3.56 -18.30
CA LEU A 48 -10.81 2.25 -18.43
C LEU A 48 -10.08 2.12 -19.77
N ILE A 49 -8.77 1.81 -19.72
CA ILE A 49 -7.93 1.58 -20.89
C ILE A 49 -7.63 0.09 -21.05
N GLU A 50 -7.23 -0.57 -19.96
CA GLU A 50 -6.84 -1.98 -19.95
C GLU A 50 -7.48 -2.68 -18.75
N ASN A 51 -7.65 -3.98 -18.90
CA ASN A 51 -8.14 -4.85 -17.85
C ASN A 51 -7.33 -6.15 -17.90
N TRP A 52 -6.71 -6.51 -16.79
CA TRP A 52 -5.85 -7.69 -16.68
C TRP A 52 -6.62 -8.90 -16.11
N ASN A 53 -7.83 -9.12 -16.59
CA ASN A 53 -8.74 -10.15 -16.09
C ASN A 53 -8.23 -11.59 -16.25
N GLN A 54 -7.19 -11.81 -17.07
CA GLN A 54 -6.50 -13.10 -17.17
C GLN A 54 -5.84 -13.51 -15.85
N TRP A 55 -5.64 -12.57 -14.90
CA TRP A 55 -5.03 -12.82 -13.60
C TRP A 55 -6.04 -12.86 -12.45
N ASP A 56 -7.33 -12.70 -12.69
CA ASP A 56 -8.37 -12.68 -11.65
C ASP A 56 -8.33 -13.94 -10.77
N TYR A 57 -7.97 -15.09 -11.34
CA TYR A 57 -7.87 -16.35 -10.61
C TYR A 57 -6.85 -16.34 -9.46
N LEU A 58 -5.84 -15.49 -9.51
CA LEU A 58 -4.86 -15.34 -8.43
C LEU A 58 -5.48 -14.72 -7.17
N PHE A 59 -6.60 -14.02 -7.30
CA PHE A 59 -7.22 -13.24 -6.23
C PHE A 59 -8.55 -13.81 -5.75
N GLU A 60 -8.93 -15.00 -6.19
CA GLU A 60 -10.15 -15.67 -5.74
C GLU A 60 -10.06 -16.10 -4.28
N GLY A 61 -11.20 -16.12 -3.57
CA GLY A 61 -11.29 -16.60 -2.19
C GLY A 61 -11.57 -15.52 -1.16
N THR A 62 -11.11 -15.72 0.08
CA THR A 62 -11.29 -14.78 1.20
C THR A 62 -10.14 -13.78 1.24
N GLY A 63 -10.46 -12.52 1.45
CA GLY A 63 -9.48 -11.44 1.43
C GLY A 63 -9.41 -10.81 0.03
N GLY A 64 -8.26 -10.69 -0.54
CA GLY A 64 -8.06 -10.14 -1.88
C GLY A 64 -6.80 -9.27 -1.96
N PRO A 65 -6.62 -8.58 -3.09
CA PRO A 65 -5.52 -7.66 -3.23
C PRO A 65 -5.65 -6.51 -2.24
N HIS A 66 -4.52 -6.11 -1.70
CA HIS A 66 -4.44 -5.07 -0.68
C HIS A 66 -3.71 -3.83 -1.19
N MET A 67 -2.56 -4.00 -1.79
CA MET A 67 -1.71 -2.91 -2.26
C MET A 67 -1.22 -3.16 -3.68
N ILE A 68 -0.97 -2.07 -4.42
CA ILE A 68 -0.29 -2.08 -5.71
C ILE A 68 0.87 -1.10 -5.69
N ALA A 69 2.05 -1.52 -6.19
CA ALA A 69 3.24 -0.69 -6.23
C ALA A 69 4.05 -0.88 -7.52
N ILE A 70 4.79 0.16 -7.89
CA ILE A 70 5.82 0.10 -8.94
C ILE A 70 7.10 0.65 -8.32
N SER A 71 8.16 -0.15 -8.34
CA SER A 71 9.45 0.30 -7.81
C SER A 71 10.00 1.47 -8.63
N PRO A 72 10.39 2.58 -8.00
CA PRO A 72 11.06 3.67 -8.70
C PRO A 72 12.46 3.29 -9.18
N TYR A 73 13.03 2.21 -8.65
CA TYR A 73 14.39 1.75 -8.94
C TYR A 73 14.43 0.59 -9.95
N ASP A 74 13.27 0.08 -10.36
CA ASP A 74 13.16 -1.02 -11.32
C ASP A 74 13.06 -0.48 -12.76
N PRO A 75 14.09 -0.68 -13.60
CA PRO A 75 14.06 -0.20 -15.00
C PRO A 75 12.95 -0.87 -15.84
N GLU A 76 12.52 -2.08 -15.46
CA GLU A 76 11.42 -2.79 -16.11
C GLU A 76 10.05 -2.30 -15.64
N ARG A 77 10.01 -1.51 -14.55
CA ARG A 77 8.79 -0.97 -13.95
C ARG A 77 7.74 -2.05 -13.71
N ARG A 78 8.17 -3.17 -13.15
CA ARG A 78 7.26 -4.26 -12.78
C ARG A 78 6.15 -3.73 -11.87
N VAL A 79 4.95 -4.25 -12.11
CA VAL A 79 3.78 -3.93 -11.29
C VAL A 79 3.64 -5.01 -10.22
N TRP A 80 3.75 -4.59 -8.98
CA TRP A 80 3.66 -5.47 -7.82
C TRP A 80 2.28 -5.37 -7.20
N VAL A 81 1.68 -6.51 -6.87
CA VAL A 81 0.37 -6.59 -6.23
C VAL A 81 0.46 -7.46 -4.99
N VAL A 82 0.17 -6.87 -3.85
CA VAL A 82 0.08 -7.58 -2.58
C VAL A 82 -1.27 -8.28 -2.49
N ASN A 83 -1.26 -9.60 -2.38
CA ASN A 83 -2.42 -10.46 -2.24
C ASN A 83 -2.53 -10.97 -0.80
N SER A 84 -3.01 -10.12 0.09
CA SER A 84 -3.13 -10.44 1.53
C SER A 84 -3.95 -11.68 1.79
N GLY A 85 -5.03 -11.87 1.03
CA GLY A 85 -5.95 -12.97 1.23
C GLY A 85 -5.39 -14.35 0.92
N ARG A 86 -4.34 -14.43 0.08
CA ARG A 86 -3.66 -15.68 -0.28
C ARG A 86 -2.22 -15.75 0.21
N HIS A 87 -1.81 -14.78 1.02
CA HIS A 87 -0.46 -14.73 1.61
C HIS A 87 0.66 -14.66 0.57
N GLN A 88 0.41 -13.95 -0.55
CA GLN A 88 1.34 -13.85 -1.67
C GLN A 88 1.54 -12.41 -2.13
N ILE A 89 2.64 -12.18 -2.83
CA ILE A 89 2.90 -10.95 -3.57
C ILE A 89 3.28 -11.34 -4.99
N HIS A 90 2.64 -10.72 -5.98
CA HIS A 90 2.85 -11.00 -7.38
C HIS A 90 3.50 -9.83 -8.09
N ALA A 91 4.54 -10.09 -8.90
CA ALA A 91 5.14 -9.12 -9.79
C ALA A 91 4.78 -9.43 -11.25
N PHE A 92 4.22 -8.46 -11.94
CA PHE A 92 3.85 -8.57 -13.34
C PHE A 92 4.76 -7.70 -14.22
N SER A 93 4.88 -8.06 -15.50
CA SER A 93 5.45 -7.14 -16.50
C SER A 93 4.63 -5.86 -16.55
N ASN A 94 5.25 -4.73 -16.90
CA ASN A 94 4.57 -3.42 -16.92
C ASN A 94 3.34 -3.39 -17.84
N ASP A 95 3.32 -4.20 -18.89
CA ASP A 95 2.18 -4.36 -19.82
C ASP A 95 1.14 -5.38 -19.34
N GLY A 96 1.30 -5.95 -18.16
CA GLY A 96 0.39 -6.90 -17.53
C GLY A 96 0.31 -8.29 -18.19
N LYS A 97 1.16 -8.59 -19.19
CA LYS A 97 1.03 -9.82 -19.96
C LYS A 97 1.71 -11.04 -19.33
N LYS A 98 2.66 -10.80 -18.42
CA LYS A 98 3.44 -11.88 -17.79
C LYS A 98 3.42 -11.74 -16.28
N LEU A 99 3.21 -12.85 -15.60
CA LEU A 99 3.57 -13.01 -14.19
C LEU A 99 5.06 -13.35 -14.14
N LEU A 100 5.87 -12.51 -13.49
CA LEU A 100 7.33 -12.61 -13.47
C LEU A 100 7.84 -13.24 -12.18
N MET A 101 7.16 -12.97 -11.05
CA MET A 101 7.57 -13.44 -9.74
C MET A 101 6.36 -13.61 -8.82
N THR A 102 6.44 -14.55 -7.90
CA THR A 102 5.52 -14.70 -6.76
C THR A 102 6.35 -14.94 -5.50
N LEU A 103 6.11 -14.14 -4.47
CA LEU A 103 6.64 -14.33 -3.12
C LEU A 103 5.53 -14.89 -2.23
N GLY A 104 5.89 -15.76 -1.29
CA GLY A 104 4.94 -16.43 -0.41
C GLY A 104 4.34 -17.71 -1.03
N ILE A 105 3.69 -18.52 -0.20
CA ILE A 105 3.03 -19.77 -0.60
C ILE A 105 1.52 -19.61 -0.48
N GLU A 106 0.81 -19.99 -1.53
CA GLU A 106 -0.64 -19.79 -1.63
C GLU A 106 -1.39 -20.45 -0.48
N ASN A 107 -2.17 -19.65 0.25
CA ASN A 107 -3.01 -20.07 1.39
C ASN A 107 -2.24 -20.73 2.55
N GLU A 108 -0.91 -20.58 2.60
CA GLU A 108 -0.09 -21.09 3.70
C GLU A 108 0.59 -19.93 4.44
N THR A 109 0.62 -20.02 5.76
CA THR A 109 1.26 -19.01 6.62
C THR A 109 2.28 -19.67 7.53
N ALA A 110 3.48 -19.10 7.60
CA ALA A 110 4.48 -19.45 8.59
C ALA A 110 5.40 -18.25 8.81
N ASN A 111 6.13 -18.29 9.93
CA ASN A 111 7.14 -17.26 10.22
C ASN A 111 8.54 -17.83 9.87
N ASP A 112 8.78 -18.02 8.56
CA ASP A 112 10.04 -18.50 8.01
C ASP A 112 10.46 -17.67 6.78
N GLU A 113 11.42 -18.15 6.01
CA GLU A 113 12.05 -17.46 4.87
C GLU A 113 11.18 -17.46 3.60
N THR A 114 10.19 -18.35 3.49
CA THR A 114 9.43 -18.60 2.27
C THR A 114 7.95 -18.23 2.36
N HIS A 115 7.36 -18.28 3.55
CA HIS A 115 5.96 -17.95 3.77
C HIS A 115 5.77 -16.48 4.14
N LEU A 116 4.58 -15.98 3.83
CA LEU A 116 4.09 -14.68 4.29
C LEU A 116 2.85 -14.87 5.18
N GLY A 117 2.65 -13.95 6.13
CA GLY A 117 1.55 -14.02 7.09
C GLY A 117 0.57 -12.87 6.94
N THR A 118 -0.21 -12.83 5.87
CA THR A 118 -1.13 -11.75 5.53
C THR A 118 -0.38 -10.45 5.25
N PRO A 119 0.47 -10.42 4.20
CA PRO A 119 1.23 -9.23 3.82
C PRO A 119 0.28 -8.08 3.50
N GLN A 120 0.67 -6.86 3.87
CA GLN A 120 -0.17 -5.68 3.71
C GLN A 120 0.40 -4.72 2.67
N ASP A 121 1.71 -4.50 2.66
CA ASP A 121 2.35 -3.48 1.83
C ASP A 121 3.77 -3.89 1.45
N ILE A 122 4.34 -3.18 0.46
CA ILE A 122 5.65 -3.43 -0.10
C ILE A 122 6.35 -2.11 -0.43
N ALA A 123 7.63 -2.03 -0.12
CA ALA A 123 8.49 -0.92 -0.53
C ALA A 123 9.83 -1.43 -1.09
N PHE A 124 10.62 -0.53 -1.66
CA PHE A 124 11.83 -0.89 -2.40
C PHE A 124 13.00 -0.02 -1.95
N LEU A 125 14.15 -0.64 -1.74
CA LEU A 125 15.41 0.05 -1.52
C LEU A 125 16.10 0.38 -2.85
N ARG A 126 17.05 1.30 -2.82
CA ARG A 126 17.77 1.78 -4.03
C ARG A 126 18.59 0.70 -4.73
N ASP A 127 18.99 -0.34 -4.01
CA ASP A 127 19.70 -1.51 -4.56
C ASP A 127 18.74 -2.51 -5.25
N GLY A 128 17.43 -2.23 -5.24
CA GLY A 128 16.38 -3.08 -5.76
C GLY A 128 15.83 -4.09 -4.76
N SER A 129 16.37 -4.16 -3.54
CA SER A 129 15.82 -5.01 -2.47
C SER A 129 14.39 -4.64 -2.16
N ILE A 130 13.62 -5.65 -1.79
CA ILE A 130 12.18 -5.59 -1.53
C ILE A 130 11.96 -5.74 -0.03
N VAL A 131 11.22 -4.83 0.58
CA VAL A 131 10.81 -4.92 1.97
C VAL A 131 9.29 -5.03 2.05
N VAL A 132 8.81 -5.96 2.85
CA VAL A 132 7.39 -6.32 2.94
C VAL A 132 6.90 -6.12 4.36
N ALA A 133 5.78 -5.42 4.50
CA ALA A 133 4.97 -5.38 5.71
C ALA A 133 4.24 -6.73 5.85
N ASP A 134 4.88 -7.72 6.45
CA ASP A 134 4.33 -9.07 6.65
C ASP A 134 3.50 -9.10 7.94
N GLY A 135 2.33 -8.48 7.87
CA GLY A 135 1.71 -7.69 8.90
C GLY A 135 0.75 -8.34 9.86
N LEU A 136 -0.41 -8.85 9.42
CA LEU A 136 -1.49 -9.15 10.36
C LEU A 136 -1.31 -10.48 11.10
N THR A 137 -0.61 -11.44 10.50
CA THR A 137 -0.35 -12.74 11.12
C THR A 137 1.05 -12.82 11.71
N ASN A 138 2.09 -12.44 10.96
CA ASN A 138 3.48 -12.61 11.39
C ASN A 138 4.02 -11.45 12.21
N SER A 139 3.44 -10.25 12.11
CA SER A 139 3.91 -9.04 12.83
C SER A 139 5.40 -8.78 12.64
N ARG A 140 5.89 -8.83 11.41
CA ARG A 140 7.30 -8.63 11.05
C ARG A 140 7.47 -7.82 9.77
N VAL A 141 8.67 -7.34 9.55
CA VAL A 141 9.16 -6.92 8.24
C VAL A 141 10.05 -8.03 7.70
N ILE A 142 9.89 -8.39 6.42
CA ILE A 142 10.75 -9.36 5.75
C ILE A 142 11.36 -8.72 4.49
N LYS A 143 12.66 -8.95 4.26
CA LYS A 143 13.43 -8.39 3.16
C LYS A 143 13.90 -9.47 2.22
N PHE A 144 13.72 -9.22 0.92
CA PHE A 144 14.20 -10.02 -0.18
C PHE A 144 15.13 -9.22 -1.07
N ASP A 145 15.99 -9.88 -1.82
CA ASP A 145 16.72 -9.23 -2.91
C ASP A 145 15.80 -8.95 -4.12
N LYS A 146 16.33 -8.29 -5.15
CA LYS A 146 15.58 -7.95 -6.39
C LYS A 146 15.09 -9.19 -7.17
N ASP A 147 15.64 -10.35 -6.91
CA ASP A 147 15.31 -11.63 -7.57
C ASP A 147 14.38 -12.51 -6.70
N GLY A 148 13.99 -12.00 -5.51
CA GLY A 148 13.05 -12.66 -4.60
C GLY A 148 13.70 -13.65 -3.62
N ASN A 149 15.02 -13.66 -3.48
CA ASN A 149 15.69 -14.49 -2.49
C ASN A 149 15.63 -13.80 -1.12
N TYR A 150 15.35 -14.56 -0.08
CA TYR A 150 15.34 -14.09 1.30
C TYR A 150 16.70 -13.50 1.71
N LEU A 151 16.66 -12.35 2.37
CA LEU A 151 17.85 -11.72 2.94
C LEU A 151 17.82 -11.71 4.47
N THR A 152 16.74 -11.17 5.07
CA THR A 152 16.57 -11.05 6.51
C THR A 152 15.11 -10.78 6.86
N ALA A 153 14.76 -10.92 8.16
CA ALA A 153 13.49 -10.48 8.71
C ALA A 153 13.70 -10.00 10.15
N TRP A 154 12.86 -9.05 10.59
CA TRP A 154 12.87 -8.56 11.97
C TRP A 154 11.47 -8.25 12.46
N GLY A 155 11.32 -8.20 13.77
CA GLY A 155 10.06 -7.95 14.43
C GLY A 155 9.34 -9.22 14.84
N ASN A 156 8.48 -9.04 15.78
CA ASN A 156 7.54 -10.05 16.32
C ASN A 156 6.41 -9.32 17.03
N LYS A 157 5.33 -10.02 17.34
CA LYS A 157 4.18 -9.41 18.01
C LYS A 157 4.55 -8.82 19.38
N GLY A 158 4.18 -7.55 19.59
CA GLY A 158 4.40 -6.83 20.83
C GLY A 158 4.36 -5.32 20.66
N SER A 159 4.72 -4.57 21.73
CA SER A 159 4.68 -3.10 21.77
C SER A 159 6.03 -2.44 22.09
N ALA A 160 7.08 -3.21 22.35
CA ALA A 160 8.42 -2.67 22.54
C ALA A 160 9.01 -2.16 21.21
N GLU A 161 10.15 -1.47 21.26
CA GLU A 161 10.90 -1.09 20.07
C GLU A 161 11.29 -2.34 19.26
N GLY A 162 11.09 -2.30 17.94
CA GLY A 162 11.31 -3.43 17.05
C GLY A 162 10.24 -4.53 17.13
N GLN A 163 9.25 -4.41 18.00
CA GLN A 163 8.05 -5.26 18.00
C GLN A 163 6.88 -4.55 17.31
N PHE A 164 5.92 -5.31 16.82
CA PHE A 164 4.78 -4.79 16.06
C PHE A 164 3.46 -5.41 16.50
N ASP A 165 2.38 -4.65 16.31
CA ASP A 165 1.01 -5.17 16.31
C ASP A 165 0.29 -4.65 15.06
N ALA A 166 0.07 -5.53 14.07
CA ALA A 166 -0.46 -5.20 12.75
C ALA A 166 0.45 -4.23 11.95
N VAL A 167 1.54 -4.76 11.40
CA VAL A 167 2.37 -4.05 10.40
C VAL A 167 1.54 -3.81 9.16
N HIS A 168 1.08 -2.56 8.91
CA HIS A 168 0.08 -2.30 7.89
C HIS A 168 0.63 -1.61 6.64
N SER A 169 1.58 -0.71 6.79
CA SER A 169 2.23 -0.06 5.64
C SER A 169 3.73 0.07 5.87
N ILE A 170 4.46 0.16 4.76
CA ILE A 170 5.90 0.29 4.75
C ILE A 170 6.33 1.23 3.63
N ALA A 171 7.24 2.15 3.91
CA ALA A 171 7.80 3.06 2.92
C ALA A 171 9.30 3.23 3.13
N THR A 172 10.01 3.70 2.11
CA THR A 172 11.46 3.93 2.16
C THR A 172 11.79 5.35 1.68
N ASP A 173 12.81 5.95 2.28
CA ASP A 173 13.31 7.26 1.88
C ASP A 173 14.57 7.15 1.00
N ASN A 174 15.11 8.31 0.60
CA ASN A 174 16.31 8.37 -0.25
C ASN A 174 17.63 8.01 0.47
N GLN A 175 17.57 7.69 1.77
CA GLN A 175 18.67 7.15 2.56
C GLN A 175 18.49 5.67 2.85
N ASP A 176 17.50 5.03 2.22
CA ASP A 176 17.07 3.64 2.44
C ASP A 176 16.57 3.38 3.88
N ARG A 177 16.20 4.41 4.65
CA ARG A 177 15.51 4.20 5.92
C ARG A 177 14.13 3.64 5.66
N ILE A 178 13.69 2.73 6.50
CA ILE A 178 12.44 1.97 6.37
C ILE A 178 11.45 2.46 7.43
N TYR A 179 10.32 2.96 7.00
CA TYR A 179 9.24 3.50 7.83
C TYR A 179 8.09 2.50 7.87
N VAL A 180 7.69 2.08 9.06
CA VAL A 180 6.70 1.03 9.27
C VAL A 180 5.52 1.57 10.06
N ALA A 181 4.32 1.49 9.50
CA ALA A 181 3.08 1.76 10.22
C ALA A 181 2.74 0.58 11.12
N ASP A 182 3.04 0.72 12.40
CA ASP A 182 2.73 -0.23 13.46
C ASP A 182 1.34 0.11 14.01
N ARG A 183 0.32 -0.31 13.22
CA ARG A 183 -1.03 0.24 13.25
C ARG A 183 -1.71 0.15 14.60
N ASN A 184 -1.74 -1.04 15.20
CA ASN A 184 -2.43 -1.26 16.47
C ASN A 184 -1.63 -0.76 17.69
N ASN A 185 -0.38 -0.35 17.50
CA ASN A 185 0.44 0.36 18.47
C ASN A 185 0.42 1.88 18.28
N ASP A 186 -0.39 2.40 17.34
CA ASP A 186 -0.62 3.83 17.12
C ASP A 186 0.66 4.64 16.87
N ARG A 187 1.61 4.05 16.11
CA ARG A 187 2.93 4.63 15.90
C ARG A 187 3.51 4.31 14.53
N ILE A 188 4.52 5.07 14.13
CA ILE A 188 5.48 4.68 13.09
C ILE A 188 6.79 4.31 13.78
N GLN A 189 7.43 3.24 13.33
CA GLN A 189 8.80 2.91 13.67
C GLN A 189 9.70 3.06 12.44
N VAL A 190 10.90 3.58 12.63
CA VAL A 190 11.88 3.81 11.58
C VAL A 190 13.07 2.92 11.81
N PHE A 191 13.55 2.27 10.75
CA PHE A 191 14.68 1.33 10.76
C PHE A 191 15.69 1.70 9.71
N ASP A 192 16.93 1.24 9.90
CA ASP A 192 17.92 1.21 8.84
C ASP A 192 17.66 0.04 7.86
N PRO A 193 18.42 -0.05 6.74
CA PRO A 193 18.24 -1.14 5.75
C PRO A 193 18.51 -2.55 6.29
N ASP A 194 19.18 -2.67 7.44
CA ASP A 194 19.52 -3.94 8.09
C ASP A 194 18.54 -4.32 9.21
N GLY A 195 17.48 -3.48 9.43
CA GLY A 195 16.44 -3.72 10.42
C GLY A 195 16.77 -3.23 11.82
N GLN A 196 17.82 -2.41 12.00
CA GLN A 196 18.12 -1.75 13.28
C GLN A 196 17.14 -0.62 13.51
N HIS A 197 16.50 -0.60 14.69
CA HIS A 197 15.57 0.46 15.08
C HIS A 197 16.31 1.80 15.24
N LEU A 198 15.79 2.85 14.60
CA LEU A 198 16.36 4.21 14.61
C LEU A 198 15.49 5.19 15.40
N ALA A 199 14.16 5.11 15.23
CA ALA A 199 13.23 6.05 15.85
C ALA A 199 11.82 5.47 15.97
N THR A 200 11.05 6.02 16.92
CA THR A 200 9.61 5.78 17.07
C THR A 200 8.87 7.12 17.06
N TRP A 201 7.85 7.25 16.21
CA TRP A 201 6.98 8.41 16.14
C TRP A 201 5.61 8.08 16.73
N PRO A 202 5.36 8.46 17.99
CA PRO A 202 4.10 8.18 18.66
C PRO A 202 3.02 9.22 18.33
N GLY A 203 1.79 8.98 18.85
CA GLY A 203 0.71 9.97 18.82
C GLY A 203 -0.11 9.96 17.55
N LEU A 204 -0.05 8.88 16.81
CA LEU A 204 -0.99 8.50 15.77
C LEU A 204 -2.21 7.79 16.38
N ASN A 205 -3.21 7.52 15.58
CA ASN A 205 -4.36 6.73 15.98
C ASN A 205 -4.86 5.92 14.78
N PHE A 206 -4.36 4.69 14.66
CA PHE A 206 -4.65 3.77 13.57
C PHE A 206 -4.01 4.18 12.22
N PRO A 207 -2.66 4.34 12.14
CA PRO A 207 -1.99 4.68 10.90
C PRO A 207 -2.10 3.54 9.87
N ASN A 208 -2.70 3.83 8.71
CA ASN A 208 -2.92 2.83 7.67
C ASN A 208 -1.87 2.87 6.56
N TYR A 209 -1.46 4.05 6.12
CA TYR A 209 -0.60 4.16 4.94
C TYR A 209 0.46 5.24 5.09
N ILE A 210 1.64 4.98 4.56
CA ILE A 210 2.77 5.91 4.51
C ILE A 210 3.18 6.09 3.05
N LEU A 211 3.28 7.35 2.62
CA LEU A 211 3.86 7.74 1.35
C LEU A 211 5.02 8.69 1.59
N ILE A 212 6.20 8.38 1.05
CA ILE A 212 7.35 9.30 1.06
C ILE A 212 7.53 9.88 -0.33
N THR A 213 7.56 11.20 -0.41
CA THR A 213 7.64 11.93 -1.66
C THR A 213 9.09 12.27 -2.03
N GLU A 214 9.32 12.68 -3.27
CA GLU A 214 10.64 13.04 -3.81
C GLU A 214 11.38 14.06 -2.93
N ASN A 215 10.65 15.05 -2.41
CA ASN A 215 11.21 16.06 -1.50
C ASN A 215 11.36 15.56 -0.05
N GLN A 216 11.20 14.26 0.19
CA GLN A 216 11.35 13.60 1.49
C GLN A 216 10.32 14.03 2.53
N ASP A 217 9.14 14.45 2.10
CA ASP A 217 7.99 14.57 2.98
C ASP A 217 7.37 13.19 3.25
N VAL A 218 7.06 12.90 4.49
CA VAL A 218 6.41 11.66 4.92
C VAL A 218 4.94 11.93 5.16
N TRP A 219 4.09 11.38 4.32
CA TRP A 219 2.65 11.53 4.42
C TRP A 219 2.01 10.27 4.98
N VAL A 220 1.11 10.45 5.95
CA VAL A 220 0.48 9.35 6.70
C VAL A 220 -1.03 9.50 6.67
N SER A 221 -1.75 8.43 6.32
CA SER A 221 -3.18 8.33 6.64
C SER A 221 -3.35 7.78 8.05
N ASP A 222 -4.01 8.54 8.90
CA ASP A 222 -4.30 8.20 10.30
C ASP A 222 -5.82 8.20 10.48
N ASN A 223 -6.42 7.08 10.88
CA ASN A 223 -7.83 6.83 10.59
C ASN A 223 -8.81 6.87 11.77
N GLN A 224 -8.40 7.27 12.95
CA GLN A 224 -9.31 7.40 14.10
C GLN A 224 -9.15 8.73 14.86
N PRO A 225 -9.74 9.84 14.36
CA PRO A 225 -10.50 10.04 13.12
C PRO A 225 -9.60 10.14 11.89
N VAL A 226 -10.21 10.07 10.68
CA VAL A 226 -9.44 10.15 9.42
C VAL A 226 -8.72 11.48 9.32
N ARG A 227 -7.41 11.43 9.29
CA ARG A 227 -6.50 12.56 9.10
C ARG A 227 -5.42 12.21 8.09
N ILE A 228 -5.00 13.18 7.33
CA ILE A 228 -3.80 13.09 6.51
C ILE A 228 -2.75 13.98 7.17
N ILE A 229 -1.65 13.37 7.57
CA ILE A 229 -0.61 14.06 8.35
C ILE A 229 0.68 14.07 7.54
N LYS A 230 1.33 15.23 7.51
CA LYS A 230 2.65 15.42 6.90
C LYS A 230 3.71 15.55 7.98
N TYR A 231 4.77 14.80 7.85
CA TYR A 231 5.99 14.89 8.67
C TYR A 231 7.21 15.17 7.79
N ASN A 232 8.27 15.69 8.38
CA ASN A 232 9.60 15.53 7.81
C ASN A 232 10.21 14.19 8.22
N THR A 233 11.36 13.84 7.67
CA THR A 233 12.05 12.58 7.95
C THR A 233 12.67 12.49 9.35
N ASP A 234 12.64 13.57 10.14
CA ASP A 234 13.01 13.59 11.57
C ASP A 234 11.83 13.31 12.50
N GLY A 235 10.62 13.11 11.94
CA GLY A 235 9.40 12.86 12.71
C GLY A 235 8.71 14.13 13.23
N ASN A 236 9.10 15.31 12.78
CA ASN A 236 8.41 16.54 13.12
C ASN A 236 7.16 16.69 12.26
N ARG A 237 5.99 16.79 12.90
CA ARG A 237 4.73 17.04 12.22
C ARG A 237 4.71 18.46 11.65
N LEU A 238 4.56 18.57 10.33
CA LEU A 238 4.54 19.83 9.60
C LEU A 238 3.12 20.34 9.36
N PHE A 239 2.21 19.41 9.10
CA PHE A 239 0.85 19.72 8.70
C PHE A 239 -0.09 18.56 9.00
N PHE A 240 -1.38 18.82 9.18
CA PHE A 240 -2.42 17.80 9.12
C PHE A 240 -3.70 18.36 8.53
N TRP A 241 -4.46 17.50 7.90
CA TRP A 241 -5.79 17.78 7.35
C TRP A 241 -6.78 16.76 7.93
N ASP A 242 -7.82 17.27 8.60
CA ASP A 242 -8.94 16.47 9.05
C ASP A 242 -9.87 16.20 7.85
N ALA A 243 -10.05 14.94 7.52
CA ALA A 243 -10.75 14.50 6.32
C ALA A 243 -11.88 13.50 6.64
N HIS A 244 -12.31 13.40 7.90
CA HIS A 244 -13.34 12.45 8.31
C HIS A 244 -14.73 12.86 7.84
N GLY A 245 -15.45 11.93 7.20
CA GLY A 245 -16.84 12.12 6.79
C GLY A 245 -17.24 11.31 5.55
N ASN A 246 -18.37 11.66 4.95
CA ASN A 246 -18.95 10.93 3.81
C ASN A 246 -19.22 11.79 2.57
N ARG A 247 -18.94 13.09 2.64
CA ARG A 247 -19.11 14.03 1.53
C ARG A 247 -17.95 13.93 0.53
N PRO A 248 -18.07 14.52 -0.67
CA PRO A 248 -16.91 14.74 -1.52
C PRO A 248 -15.81 15.51 -0.78
N GLY A 249 -14.59 14.96 -0.80
CA GLY A 249 -13.45 15.50 -0.05
C GLY A 249 -13.28 14.95 1.37
N GLU A 250 -14.22 14.16 1.85
CA GLU A 250 -14.15 13.46 3.13
C GLU A 250 -14.01 11.95 2.92
N PHE A 251 -13.57 11.20 3.92
CA PHE A 251 -13.37 9.77 3.87
C PHE A 251 -13.96 9.09 5.11
N GLY A 252 -14.57 7.93 4.92
CA GLY A 252 -14.94 7.03 6.00
C GLY A 252 -13.70 6.36 6.60
N GLU A 253 -12.79 5.91 5.74
CA GLU A 253 -11.43 5.46 6.05
C GLU A 253 -10.54 5.66 4.83
N LEU A 254 -9.52 6.50 4.94
CA LEU A 254 -8.51 6.66 3.89
C LEU A 254 -7.49 5.53 4.01
N HIS A 255 -7.69 4.49 3.22
CA HIS A 255 -6.86 3.29 3.32
C HIS A 255 -5.50 3.47 2.65
N GLU A 256 -5.50 3.99 1.44
CA GLU A 256 -4.31 4.26 0.64
C GLU A 256 -4.50 5.52 -0.19
N PHE A 257 -3.41 6.12 -0.62
CA PHE A 257 -3.43 7.24 -1.55
C PHE A 257 -2.18 7.30 -2.44
N GLY A 258 -2.32 7.95 -3.56
CA GLY A 258 -1.22 8.13 -4.51
C GLY A 258 -1.32 9.46 -5.24
N VAL A 259 -0.25 9.81 -5.95
CA VAL A 259 -0.14 11.05 -6.72
C VAL A 259 0.30 10.73 -8.12
N ASP A 260 -0.28 11.40 -9.11
CA ASP A 260 0.18 11.31 -10.50
C ASP A 260 1.19 12.41 -10.84
N ILE A 261 1.77 12.32 -12.04
CA ILE A 261 2.78 13.26 -12.54
C ILE A 261 2.28 14.72 -12.63
N ASN A 262 0.96 14.92 -12.69
CA ASN A 262 0.34 16.24 -12.74
C ASN A 262 0.06 16.80 -11.33
N GLY A 263 0.45 16.07 -10.28
CA GLY A 263 0.18 16.41 -8.89
C GLY A 263 -1.28 16.16 -8.47
N ASN A 264 -2.04 15.42 -9.25
CA ASN A 264 -3.36 14.99 -8.81
C ASN A 264 -3.23 13.94 -7.74
N TRP A 265 -3.97 14.09 -6.66
CA TRP A 265 -4.02 13.16 -5.55
C TRP A 265 -5.22 12.23 -5.65
N TYR A 266 -5.02 10.97 -5.36
CA TYR A 266 -6.05 9.94 -5.42
C TYR A 266 -6.13 9.22 -4.08
N GLY A 267 -7.27 9.29 -3.41
CA GLY A 267 -7.51 8.61 -2.13
C GLY A 267 -8.45 7.42 -2.31
N ALA A 268 -8.11 6.28 -1.73
CA ALA A 268 -8.94 5.08 -1.68
C ALA A 268 -9.67 5.00 -0.34
N ASP A 269 -11.00 5.06 -0.39
CA ASP A 269 -11.89 4.93 0.76
C ASP A 269 -12.48 3.52 0.77
N ASN A 270 -12.00 2.66 1.64
CA ASN A 270 -12.44 1.28 1.71
C ASN A 270 -13.81 1.13 2.41
N VAL A 271 -14.14 1.98 3.35
CA VAL A 271 -15.43 1.96 4.07
C VAL A 271 -16.56 2.43 3.17
N LEU A 272 -16.34 3.50 2.41
CA LEU A 272 -17.36 4.02 1.47
C LEU A 272 -17.27 3.40 0.07
N GLY A 273 -16.29 2.53 -0.18
CA GLY A 273 -16.14 1.79 -1.45
C GLY A 273 -15.91 2.70 -2.65
N ARG A 274 -15.19 3.79 -2.49
CA ARG A 274 -14.92 4.77 -3.54
C ARG A 274 -13.46 5.21 -3.58
N SER A 275 -13.02 5.68 -4.76
CA SER A 275 -11.79 6.45 -4.89
C SER A 275 -12.14 7.89 -5.28
N GLN A 276 -11.41 8.85 -4.72
CA GLN A 276 -11.59 10.27 -5.01
C GLN A 276 -10.33 10.85 -5.64
N LYS A 277 -10.50 11.64 -6.71
CA LYS A 277 -9.43 12.40 -7.35
C LYS A 277 -9.52 13.85 -6.88
N PHE A 278 -8.39 14.40 -6.44
CA PHE A 278 -8.21 15.81 -6.11
C PHE A 278 -7.25 16.43 -7.12
N VAL A 279 -7.62 17.60 -7.62
CA VAL A 279 -6.84 18.31 -8.62
C VAL A 279 -6.31 19.60 -7.99
N PRO A 280 -5.03 19.94 -8.21
CA PRO A 280 -4.49 21.20 -7.75
C PRO A 280 -5.32 22.40 -8.24
N ARG A 281 -5.56 23.37 -7.36
CA ARG A 281 -6.25 24.60 -7.76
C ARG A 281 -5.37 25.43 -8.71
N PRO A 282 -5.94 26.14 -9.68
CA PRO A 282 -5.18 27.09 -10.48
C PRO A 282 -4.40 28.07 -9.58
N GLY A 283 -3.09 28.20 -9.82
CA GLY A 283 -2.21 29.04 -9.01
C GLY A 283 -1.77 28.43 -7.67
N ALA A 284 -2.04 27.14 -7.42
CA ALA A 284 -1.49 26.46 -6.27
C ALA A 284 0.05 26.48 -6.29
N ASN A 285 0.65 26.67 -5.12
CA ASN A 285 2.10 26.54 -4.99
C ASN A 285 2.48 25.06 -5.13
N THR A 286 3.15 24.72 -6.23
CA THR A 286 3.54 23.33 -6.52
C THR A 286 4.46 22.74 -5.46
N ALA A 287 5.24 23.56 -4.75
CA ALA A 287 6.09 23.12 -3.65
C ALA A 287 5.32 22.67 -2.40
N GLU A 288 4.05 23.08 -2.27
CA GLU A 288 3.16 22.71 -1.16
C GLU A 288 2.24 21.53 -1.52
N LEU A 289 2.19 21.15 -2.79
CA LEU A 289 1.42 20.00 -3.23
C LEU A 289 2.12 18.72 -2.83
N LEU A 290 1.33 17.67 -2.71
CA LEU A 290 1.85 16.33 -2.55
C LEU A 290 2.58 15.95 -3.86
N GLN A 291 3.88 15.77 -3.77
CA GLN A 291 4.74 15.47 -4.92
C GLN A 291 4.79 13.97 -5.19
N LEU A 292 5.30 13.60 -6.36
CA LEU A 292 5.52 12.19 -6.69
C LEU A 292 6.34 11.49 -5.60
N PRO A 293 6.12 10.20 -5.38
CA PRO A 293 7.10 9.37 -4.70
C PRO A 293 8.47 9.52 -5.35
N VAL A 294 9.53 9.17 -4.62
CA VAL A 294 10.94 9.24 -5.08
C VAL A 294 11.06 9.07 -6.59
N PRO A 295 11.84 9.93 -7.31
CA PRO A 295 11.83 9.94 -8.75
C PRO A 295 12.17 8.57 -9.30
N MET A 296 11.39 8.16 -10.29
CA MET A 296 11.75 6.98 -11.06
C MET A 296 13.09 7.24 -11.76
N ALA A 297 13.98 6.26 -11.70
CA ALA A 297 15.27 6.35 -12.39
C ALA A 297 15.06 6.86 -13.84
N PRO A 298 15.90 7.79 -14.34
CA PRO A 298 15.78 8.26 -15.70
C PRO A 298 15.83 7.06 -16.66
N ARG A 299 14.94 7.12 -17.65
CA ARG A 299 14.82 6.10 -18.71
C ARG A 299 16.07 6.00 -19.55
#